data_a4e51997cc8a59df7b6aaf9062eeabbf
#
_entry.id   a4e51997cc8a59df7b6aaf9062eeabbf
#
_cell.length_a   1.000
_cell.length_b   1.000
_cell.length_c   1.000
_cell.angle_alpha   90.00
_cell.angle_beta   90.00
_cell.angle_gamma   90.00
#
_symmetry.space_group_name_H-M   'P 1'
#
loop_
_entity.id
_entity.type
_entity.pdbx_description
1 polymer ?
#
loop_
_entity_poly.entity_id
_entity_poly.type
_entity_poly.pdbx_seq_one_letter_code
_entity_poly.pdbx_strand_id
1 'polypeptide(L)'
;MKRLFTKQDKDTIFKLWKDGKGFSDIAKEFTSKPGTIFTVLRETGGIKPVDFKRAAQHLTMAEREEIRVGLSAKKSIREIAKSLNRSPSTISREIKRNGGRRYYKAVNADHRATRMAKRPKPCVLEVNLELQKLV
;
A
#
# COMPACT_ATOMS: atom_id res chain seq x y z
N MET A 1 -6.47 5.74 31.92
CA MET A 1 -6.18 4.76 30.87
C MET A 1 -6.11 5.48 29.52
N LYS A 2 -5.07 5.24 28.71
CA LYS A 2 -5.03 5.73 27.33
C LYS A 2 -6.03 4.92 26.51
N ARG A 3 -7.08 5.56 25.98
CA ARG A 3 -8.02 4.91 25.07
C ARG A 3 -7.28 4.60 23.77
N LEU A 4 -7.20 3.33 23.40
CA LEU A 4 -6.73 2.90 22.10
C LEU A 4 -7.87 3.06 21.09
N PHE A 5 -7.68 3.93 20.08
CA PHE A 5 -8.64 4.10 19.01
C PHE A 5 -8.57 2.92 18.03
N THR A 6 -9.73 2.37 17.74
CA THR A 6 -9.86 1.35 16.68
C THR A 6 -9.65 1.99 15.31
N LYS A 7 -9.52 1.16 14.26
CA LYS A 7 -9.43 1.64 12.88
C LYS A 7 -10.67 2.48 12.51
N GLN A 8 -11.86 2.03 12.93
CA GLN A 8 -13.11 2.74 12.67
C GLN A 8 -13.17 4.09 13.38
N ASP A 9 -12.70 4.16 14.64
CA ASP A 9 -12.61 5.42 15.38
C ASP A 9 -11.70 6.41 14.64
N LYS A 10 -10.53 5.97 14.19
CA LYS A 10 -9.60 6.81 13.41
C LYS A 10 -10.24 7.30 12.12
N ASP A 11 -10.95 6.45 11.39
CA ASP A 11 -11.65 6.82 10.16
C ASP A 11 -12.70 7.90 10.41
N THR A 12 -13.44 7.79 11.52
CA THR A 12 -14.42 8.80 11.94
C THR A 12 -13.74 10.10 12.34
N ILE A 13 -12.62 10.05 13.07
CA ILE A 13 -11.83 11.24 13.44
C ILE A 13 -11.38 11.99 12.17
N PHE A 14 -10.84 11.29 11.17
CA PHE A 14 -10.43 11.92 9.92
C PHE A 14 -11.58 12.52 9.13
N LYS A 15 -12.77 11.89 9.16
CA LYS A 15 -13.98 12.43 8.53
C LYS A 15 -14.42 13.72 9.20
N LEU A 16 -14.54 13.72 10.52
CA LEU A 16 -14.95 14.91 11.30
C LEU A 16 -13.96 16.07 11.12
N TRP A 17 -12.65 15.76 11.08
CA TRP A 17 -11.62 16.74 10.80
C TRP A 17 -11.75 17.35 9.40
N LYS A 18 -12.00 16.52 8.39
CA LYS A 18 -12.26 16.97 7.02
C LYS A 18 -13.53 17.85 6.93
N ASP A 19 -14.53 17.56 7.74
CA ASP A 19 -15.78 18.32 7.84
C ASP A 19 -15.60 19.65 8.61
N GLY A 20 -14.37 19.99 9.04
CA GLY A 20 -14.01 21.26 9.69
C GLY A 20 -14.22 21.29 11.20
N LYS A 21 -14.49 20.17 11.87
CA LYS A 21 -14.62 20.13 13.32
C LYS A 21 -13.27 20.31 14.01
N GLY A 22 -13.25 21.11 15.09
CA GLY A 22 -12.07 21.33 15.91
C GLY A 22 -11.69 20.12 16.78
N PHE A 23 -10.44 20.08 17.27
CA PHE A 23 -9.94 18.99 18.14
C PHE A 23 -10.80 18.78 19.38
N SER A 24 -11.30 19.88 19.98
CA SER A 24 -12.15 19.83 21.19
C SER A 24 -13.50 19.19 20.90
N ASP A 25 -14.11 19.49 19.76
CA ASP A 25 -15.41 18.94 19.39
C ASP A 25 -15.33 17.46 19.04
N ILE A 26 -14.29 17.08 18.29
CA ILE A 26 -14.01 15.67 18.01
C ILE A 26 -13.73 14.90 19.30
N ALA A 27 -12.96 15.50 20.22
CA ALA A 27 -12.63 14.86 21.49
C ALA A 27 -13.87 14.61 22.36
N LYS A 28 -14.85 15.50 22.36
CA LYS A 28 -16.14 15.33 23.06
C LYS A 28 -16.90 14.11 22.53
N GLU A 29 -16.98 13.92 21.21
CA GLU A 29 -17.66 12.77 20.60
C GLU A 29 -17.03 11.42 21.02
N PHE A 30 -15.72 11.39 21.20
CA PHE A 30 -15.00 10.18 21.61
C PHE A 30 -14.72 10.07 23.10
N THR A 31 -15.26 10.97 23.92
CA THR A 31 -14.99 11.03 25.38
C THR A 31 -13.48 10.98 25.65
N SER A 32 -12.72 11.77 24.91
CA SER A 32 -11.27 11.77 24.88
C SER A 32 -10.70 13.19 25.12
N LYS A 33 -9.39 13.30 25.30
CA LYS A 33 -8.72 14.61 25.43
C LYS A 33 -8.38 15.15 24.03
N PRO A 34 -8.49 16.48 23.78
CA PRO A 34 -8.12 17.11 22.51
C PRO A 34 -6.70 16.77 22.04
N GLY A 35 -5.74 16.68 22.97
CA GLY A 35 -4.36 16.30 22.67
C GLY A 35 -4.21 14.89 22.12
N THR A 36 -5.12 13.98 22.47
CA THR A 36 -5.11 12.61 21.91
C THR A 36 -5.55 12.63 20.44
N ILE A 37 -6.59 13.42 20.13
CA ILE A 37 -7.05 13.62 18.73
C ILE A 37 -5.96 14.29 17.91
N PHE A 38 -5.32 15.33 18.45
CA PHE A 38 -4.18 15.97 17.82
C PHE A 38 -3.05 14.97 17.48
N THR A 39 -2.72 14.06 18.39
CA THR A 39 -1.68 13.05 18.17
C THR A 39 -2.04 12.14 17.00
N VAL A 40 -3.29 11.68 16.90
CA VAL A 40 -3.77 10.83 15.79
C VAL A 40 -3.66 11.55 14.44
N LEU A 41 -4.03 12.82 14.40
CA LEU A 41 -4.00 13.61 13.17
C LEU A 41 -2.59 14.07 12.78
N ARG A 42 -1.74 14.37 13.77
CA ARG A 42 -0.37 14.84 13.53
C ARG A 42 0.47 13.83 12.76
N GLU A 43 0.37 12.54 13.07
CA GLU A 43 1.15 11.48 12.42
C GLU A 43 0.96 11.42 10.90
N THR A 44 -0.17 11.92 10.41
CA THR A 44 -0.55 11.89 8.99
C THR A 44 -0.77 13.28 8.39
N GLY A 45 -0.45 14.35 9.16
CA GLY A 45 -0.73 15.73 8.72
C GLY A 45 -2.21 16.03 8.54
N GLY A 46 -3.10 15.31 9.27
CA GLY A 46 -4.55 15.48 9.15
C GLY A 46 -5.17 14.81 7.91
N ILE A 47 -4.39 14.13 7.10
CA ILE A 47 -4.86 13.43 5.90
C ILE A 47 -5.05 11.95 6.22
N LYS A 48 -6.25 11.42 5.94
CA LYS A 48 -6.52 9.99 6.12
C LYS A 48 -5.57 9.15 5.26
N PRO A 49 -4.82 8.21 5.86
CA PRO A 49 -4.02 7.28 5.08
C PRO A 49 -4.89 6.49 4.11
N VAL A 50 -4.52 6.47 2.84
CA VAL A 50 -5.22 5.66 1.85
C VAL A 50 -4.84 4.20 2.04
N ASP A 51 -5.82 3.35 2.30
CA ASP A 51 -5.63 1.91 2.28
C ASP A 51 -5.25 1.50 0.84
N PHE A 52 -4.00 1.08 0.68
CA PHE A 52 -3.51 0.62 -0.62
C PHE A 52 -4.19 -0.69 -0.98
N LYS A 53 -5.23 -0.62 -1.82
CA LYS A 53 -5.88 -1.79 -2.41
C LYS A 53 -5.15 -2.16 -3.69
N ARG A 54 -4.61 -3.37 -3.73
CA ARG A 54 -4.03 -3.91 -4.97
C ARG A 54 -5.15 -4.14 -5.99
N ALA A 55 -4.92 -3.75 -7.25
CA ALA A 55 -5.83 -4.11 -8.32
C ALA A 55 -5.89 -5.64 -8.48
N ALA A 56 -7.06 -6.18 -8.83
CA ALA A 56 -7.28 -7.63 -8.96
C ALA A 56 -6.31 -8.31 -9.96
N GLN A 57 -5.79 -7.55 -10.91
CA GLN A 57 -4.81 -8.04 -11.88
C GLN A 57 -3.38 -8.20 -11.31
N HIS A 58 -3.09 -7.61 -10.14
CA HIS A 58 -1.77 -7.74 -9.52
C HIS A 58 -1.68 -9.05 -8.73
N LEU A 59 -0.50 -9.67 -8.78
CA LEU A 59 -0.23 -10.88 -8.01
C LEU A 59 -0.31 -10.59 -6.50
N THR A 60 -1.01 -11.45 -5.79
CA THR A 60 -1.10 -11.44 -4.33
C THR A 60 0.13 -12.11 -3.70
N MET A 61 0.31 -11.96 -2.39
CA MET A 61 1.36 -12.68 -1.66
C MET A 61 1.16 -14.19 -1.75
N ALA A 62 -0.08 -14.69 -1.67
CA ALA A 62 -0.39 -16.10 -1.79
C ALA A 62 0.01 -16.65 -3.17
N GLU A 63 -0.33 -15.95 -4.25
CA GLU A 63 0.09 -16.34 -5.61
C GLU A 63 1.62 -16.35 -5.75
N ARG A 64 2.34 -15.43 -5.11
CA ARG A 64 3.80 -15.41 -5.10
C ARG A 64 4.40 -16.60 -4.35
N GLU A 65 3.78 -17.03 -3.24
CA GLU A 65 4.17 -18.25 -2.55
C GLU A 65 3.93 -19.49 -3.41
N GLU A 66 2.82 -19.58 -4.11
CA GLU A 66 2.54 -20.65 -5.08
C GLU A 66 3.61 -20.69 -6.19
N ILE A 67 4.03 -19.53 -6.71
CA ILE A 67 5.13 -19.45 -7.68
C ILE A 67 6.40 -20.01 -7.06
N ARG A 68 6.76 -19.63 -5.83
CA ARG A 68 7.95 -20.14 -5.13
C ARG A 68 7.91 -21.66 -4.98
N VAL A 69 6.78 -22.19 -4.51
CA VAL A 69 6.59 -23.65 -4.35
C VAL A 69 6.69 -24.36 -5.70
N GLY A 70 6.04 -23.84 -6.73
CA GLY A 70 6.11 -24.40 -8.09
C GLY A 70 7.53 -24.40 -8.64
N LEU A 71 8.32 -23.36 -8.40
CA LEU A 71 9.73 -23.28 -8.80
C LEU A 71 10.59 -24.30 -8.04
N SER A 72 10.36 -24.47 -6.74
CA SER A 72 11.04 -25.49 -5.92
C SER A 72 10.73 -26.91 -6.38
N ALA A 73 9.49 -27.16 -6.81
CA ALA A 73 9.06 -28.40 -7.41
C ALA A 73 9.49 -28.60 -8.89
N LYS A 74 10.35 -27.72 -9.41
CA LYS A 74 10.84 -27.72 -10.81
C LYS A 74 9.73 -27.64 -11.87
N LYS A 75 8.54 -27.19 -11.54
CA LYS A 75 7.44 -26.99 -12.48
C LYS A 75 7.80 -25.97 -13.56
N SER A 76 7.24 -26.14 -14.74
CA SER A 76 7.37 -25.16 -15.83
C SER A 76 6.58 -23.88 -15.53
N ILE A 77 6.96 -22.77 -16.17
CA ILE A 77 6.22 -21.49 -16.04
C ILE A 77 4.76 -21.65 -16.48
N ARG A 78 4.52 -22.48 -17.50
CA ARG A 78 3.16 -22.76 -18.01
C ARG A 78 2.31 -23.49 -17.00
N GLU A 79 2.86 -24.49 -16.31
CA GLU A 79 2.16 -25.25 -15.27
C GLU A 79 1.82 -24.34 -14.06
N ILE A 80 2.78 -23.53 -13.62
CA ILE A 80 2.54 -22.56 -12.54
C ILE A 80 1.47 -21.54 -12.95
N ALA A 81 1.53 -21.02 -14.16
CA ALA A 81 0.56 -20.08 -14.69
C ALA A 81 -0.85 -20.69 -14.76
N LYS A 82 -0.95 -21.95 -15.18
CA LYS A 82 -2.22 -22.69 -15.25
C LYS A 82 -2.81 -22.89 -13.85
N SER A 83 -2.00 -23.27 -12.84
CA SER A 83 -2.49 -23.47 -11.46
C SER A 83 -3.01 -22.17 -10.83
N LEU A 84 -2.43 -21.02 -11.20
CA LEU A 84 -2.82 -19.71 -10.69
C LEU A 84 -3.89 -19.00 -11.54
N ASN A 85 -4.33 -19.61 -12.63
CA ASN A 85 -5.21 -18.98 -13.62
C ASN A 85 -4.66 -17.60 -14.08
N ARG A 86 -3.37 -17.54 -14.34
CA ARG A 86 -2.66 -16.33 -14.81
C ARG A 86 -1.96 -16.60 -16.14
N SER A 87 -1.65 -15.53 -16.89
CA SER A 87 -0.89 -15.70 -18.13
C SER A 87 0.55 -16.13 -17.85
N PRO A 88 1.14 -17.03 -18.66
CA PRO A 88 2.55 -17.41 -18.53
C PRO A 88 3.50 -16.22 -18.61
N SER A 89 3.16 -15.19 -19.39
CA SER A 89 3.94 -13.96 -19.50
C SER A 89 3.99 -13.18 -18.18
N THR A 90 2.89 -13.15 -17.42
CA THR A 90 2.84 -12.52 -16.08
C THR A 90 3.79 -13.22 -15.13
N ILE A 91 3.73 -14.55 -15.07
CA ILE A 91 4.60 -15.36 -14.21
C ILE A 91 6.07 -15.23 -14.62
N SER A 92 6.35 -15.29 -15.92
CA SER A 92 7.70 -15.12 -16.42
C SER A 92 8.32 -13.77 -16.06
N ARG A 93 7.56 -12.68 -16.25
CA ARG A 93 8.01 -11.33 -15.88
C ARG A 93 8.22 -11.17 -14.38
N GLU A 94 7.32 -11.73 -13.56
CA GLU A 94 7.45 -11.72 -12.10
C GLU A 94 8.72 -12.41 -11.65
N ILE A 95 8.99 -13.61 -12.15
CA ILE A 95 10.21 -14.38 -11.83
C ILE A 95 11.46 -13.61 -12.30
N LYS A 96 11.48 -13.12 -13.54
CA LYS A 96 12.62 -12.38 -14.09
C LYS A 96 12.96 -11.12 -13.27
N ARG A 97 11.94 -10.35 -12.86
CA ARG A 97 12.12 -9.13 -12.07
C ARG A 97 12.64 -9.37 -10.66
N ASN A 98 12.48 -10.58 -10.13
CA ASN A 98 12.78 -10.92 -8.74
C ASN A 98 13.91 -11.95 -8.60
N GLY A 99 14.92 -11.90 -9.50
CA GLY A 99 16.14 -12.67 -9.38
C GLY A 99 16.16 -13.99 -10.16
N GLY A 100 15.16 -14.24 -11.02
CA GLY A 100 15.06 -15.46 -11.82
C GLY A 100 14.65 -16.68 -10.97
N ARG A 101 14.61 -17.85 -11.61
CA ARG A 101 14.13 -19.10 -10.99
C ARG A 101 14.92 -19.49 -9.71
N ARG A 102 16.21 -19.23 -9.69
CA ARG A 102 17.12 -19.66 -8.62
C ARG A 102 16.97 -18.83 -7.34
N TYR A 103 16.75 -17.53 -7.48
CA TYR A 103 16.78 -16.59 -6.35
C TYR A 103 15.41 -16.01 -6.01
N TYR A 104 14.35 -16.50 -6.63
CA TYR A 104 13.00 -16.00 -6.39
C TYR A 104 12.55 -16.21 -4.94
N LYS A 105 12.19 -15.12 -4.27
CA LYS A 105 11.62 -15.13 -2.91
C LYS A 105 10.31 -14.34 -2.94
N ALA A 106 9.20 -15.00 -2.59
CA ALA A 106 7.86 -14.40 -2.61
C ALA A 106 7.74 -13.13 -1.76
N VAL A 107 8.31 -13.15 -0.54
CA VAL A 107 8.33 -12.01 0.38
C VAL A 107 9.05 -10.80 -0.24
N ASN A 108 10.23 -11.00 -0.83
CA ASN A 108 10.99 -9.93 -1.45
C ASN A 108 10.26 -9.37 -2.69
N ALA A 109 9.65 -10.25 -3.46
CA ALA A 109 8.84 -9.87 -4.63
C ALA A 109 7.63 -9.03 -4.21
N ASP A 110 6.96 -9.39 -3.12
CA ASP A 110 5.82 -8.68 -2.58
C ASP A 110 6.20 -7.29 -2.03
N HIS A 111 7.28 -7.23 -1.24
CA HIS A 111 7.81 -5.95 -0.74
C HIS A 111 8.24 -5.03 -1.89
N ARG A 112 8.89 -5.56 -2.92
CA ARG A 112 9.26 -4.79 -4.11
C ARG A 112 8.03 -4.24 -4.82
N ALA A 113 7.02 -5.07 -5.06
CA ALA A 113 5.79 -4.66 -5.71
C ALA A 113 5.06 -3.56 -4.93
N THR A 114 4.97 -3.70 -3.60
CA THR A 114 4.36 -2.71 -2.71
C THR A 114 5.13 -1.38 -2.74
N ARG A 115 6.47 -1.44 -2.67
CA ARG A 115 7.33 -0.26 -2.73
C ARG A 115 7.20 0.47 -4.07
N MET A 116 7.19 -0.25 -5.18
CA MET A 116 7.04 0.32 -6.52
C MET A 116 5.67 0.95 -6.75
N ALA A 117 4.62 0.35 -6.17
CA ALA A 117 3.27 0.89 -6.24
C ALA A 117 3.09 2.19 -5.42
N LYS A 118 3.84 2.34 -4.33
CA LYS A 118 3.85 3.54 -3.49
C LYS A 118 4.81 4.63 -3.98
N ARG A 119 5.54 4.39 -5.09
CA ARG A 119 6.52 5.36 -5.60
C ARG A 119 5.82 6.70 -5.87
N PRO A 120 6.26 7.80 -5.22
CA PRO A 120 5.70 9.11 -5.47
C PRO A 120 5.97 9.48 -6.95
N LYS A 121 4.95 10.01 -7.61
CA LYS A 121 5.13 10.63 -8.91
C LYS A 121 5.75 12.00 -8.67
N PRO A 122 6.83 12.37 -9.34
CA PRO A 122 7.37 13.73 -9.23
C PRO A 122 6.29 14.72 -9.66
N CYS A 123 6.18 15.82 -8.93
CA CYS A 123 5.29 16.91 -9.29
C CYS A 123 5.69 17.45 -10.68
N VAL A 124 4.72 17.79 -11.52
CA VAL A 124 4.99 18.36 -12.85
C VAL A 124 5.85 19.62 -12.74
N LEU A 125 5.66 20.43 -11.68
CA LEU A 125 6.49 21.60 -11.38
C LEU A 125 7.94 21.24 -11.05
N GLU A 126 8.21 20.09 -10.40
CA GLU A 126 9.58 19.65 -10.09
C GLU A 126 10.34 19.17 -11.34
N VAL A 127 9.62 18.68 -12.34
CA VAL A 127 10.20 18.09 -13.56
C VAL A 127 10.32 19.12 -14.68
N ASN A 128 9.45 20.13 -14.67
CA ASN A 128 9.38 21.12 -15.75
C ASN A 128 9.89 22.50 -15.29
N LEU A 129 11.17 22.78 -15.59
CA LEU A 129 11.84 24.04 -15.28
C LEU A 129 11.17 25.25 -15.90
N GLU A 130 10.51 25.10 -17.04
CA GLU A 130 9.78 26.19 -17.72
C GLU A 130 8.57 26.62 -16.91
N LEU A 131 7.82 25.64 -16.36
CA LEU A 131 6.66 25.92 -15.50
C LEU A 131 7.07 26.52 -14.16
N GLN A 132 8.25 26.17 -13.62
CA GLN A 132 8.79 26.79 -12.40
C GLN A 132 9.05 28.29 -12.53
N LYS A 133 9.41 28.75 -13.72
CA LYS A 133 9.69 30.17 -13.99
C LYS A 133 8.41 31.02 -14.15
N LEU A 134 7.25 30.38 -14.34
CA LEU A 134 5.96 31.03 -14.55
C LEU A 134 5.16 31.21 -13.25
N VAL A 135 5.62 30.63 -12.12
CA VAL A 135 5.01 30.69 -10.80
C VAL A 135 5.88 31.50 -9.86
#